data_cf4386357e6b2ff2f95602c7144f4ad5
#
_entry.id   cf4386357e6b2ff2f95602c7144f4ad5
#
_cell.length_a   1.000
_cell.length_b   1.000
_cell.length_c   1.000
_cell.angle_alpha   90.00
_cell.angle_beta   90.00
_cell.angle_gamma   90.00
#
_symmetry.space_group_name_H-M   'P 1'
#
loop_
_entity.id
_entity.type
_entity.pdbx_description
1 polymer ?
#
loop_
_entity_poly.entity_id
_entity_poly.type
_entity_poly.pdbx_seq_one_letter_code
_entity_poly.pdbx_strand_id
1 'polypeptide(L)'
;MYRVKNGDTISDIYSFTSGNNDGSYEFAFVGDPQIGAGSTDSDIEGWNETLKTISSKFNADFLLSGGDQVNTASNETQYTGYINELFTSLPSATTIGNHDSGSAAYNQHFNLPNESADKGQTTAGSDYWFVYENTLFINLNSNDRSTAEHKAFIEEAIAANPNVKWKTVVFHHSIFSTASHVDDGDIITRRNELPQVFKDLDIDVVLMGHDHVYTRTYMMDGTTPDTSKGVQSSVTNPTGILYLTANSASSSKYYDIKAPNAEYSAKMDQSYRRTVTDIKVTDTSYTMKTYYADDLSLLDEFTIYKADNTALLNKINELKNMNLSESDYTKDSWKSFSDALTSAEELLKNSDATQDMLDASLLDLQTAYENLVKTD
;
A
#
# COMPACT_ATOMS: atom_id res chain seq x y z
N MET A 1 -13.17 17.97 14.54
CA MET A 1 -13.20 17.93 16.03
C MET A 1 -14.29 16.98 16.48
N TYR A 2 -14.05 16.18 17.49
CA TYR A 2 -14.99 15.20 18.05
C TYR A 2 -14.79 15.06 19.57
N ARG A 3 -15.72 14.44 20.23
CA ARG A 3 -15.62 13.95 21.61
C ARG A 3 -16.44 12.68 21.77
N VAL A 4 -16.05 11.87 22.72
CA VAL A 4 -16.76 10.61 23.05
C VAL A 4 -17.65 10.85 24.27
N LYS A 5 -18.86 10.28 24.26
CA LYS A 5 -19.79 10.30 25.38
C LYS A 5 -20.20 8.87 25.75
N ASN A 6 -20.08 8.54 27.02
CA ASN A 6 -20.55 7.29 27.58
C ASN A 6 -21.40 7.60 28.84
N GLY A 7 -22.70 7.46 28.73
CA GLY A 7 -23.61 7.90 29.80
C GLY A 7 -23.48 9.40 30.05
N ASP A 8 -23.14 9.78 31.29
CA ASP A 8 -22.92 11.18 31.71
C ASP A 8 -21.45 11.60 31.60
N THR A 9 -20.54 10.68 31.32
CA THR A 9 -19.11 10.95 31.13
C THR A 9 -18.86 11.47 29.72
N ILE A 10 -18.18 12.59 29.60
CA ILE A 10 -17.84 13.21 28.32
C ILE A 10 -16.31 13.40 28.30
N SER A 11 -15.65 12.97 27.22
CA SER A 11 -14.22 13.21 27.02
C SER A 11 -13.90 14.67 26.73
N ASP A 12 -12.63 15.02 26.73
CA ASP A 12 -12.10 16.23 26.11
C ASP A 12 -12.45 16.28 24.62
N ILE A 13 -12.27 17.45 24.02
CA ILE A 13 -12.45 17.64 22.59
C ILE A 13 -11.14 17.30 21.89
N TYR A 14 -11.20 16.37 20.93
CA TYR A 14 -10.09 15.96 20.09
C TYR A 14 -10.32 16.39 18.65
N SER A 15 -9.24 16.37 17.85
CA SER A 15 -9.32 16.66 16.42
C SER A 15 -8.34 15.78 15.65
N PHE A 16 -8.75 15.38 14.48
CA PHE A 16 -7.88 14.84 13.44
C PHE A 16 -8.18 15.57 12.13
N THR A 17 -7.26 15.51 11.19
CA THR A 17 -7.45 16.04 9.83
C THR A 17 -7.89 14.89 8.94
N SER A 18 -8.95 15.07 8.18
CA SER A 18 -9.32 14.17 7.08
C SER A 18 -8.60 14.60 5.82
N GLY A 19 -8.48 13.70 4.84
CA GLY A 19 -7.86 13.99 3.55
C GLY A 19 -8.45 15.21 2.84
N ASN A 20 -7.67 15.79 1.94
CA ASN A 20 -8.02 17.03 1.23
C ASN A 20 -8.83 16.78 -0.06
N ASN A 21 -9.07 15.54 -0.44
CA ASN A 21 -9.66 15.10 -1.73
C ASN A 21 -8.87 15.65 -2.94
N ASP A 22 -7.55 15.79 -2.82
CA ASP A 22 -6.65 16.21 -3.89
C ASP A 22 -5.87 15.03 -4.52
N GLY A 23 -6.21 13.80 -4.08
CA GLY A 23 -5.58 12.56 -4.55
C GLY A 23 -4.18 12.31 -3.99
N SER A 24 -3.73 13.12 -3.01
CA SER A 24 -2.42 12.96 -2.36
C SER A 24 -2.58 12.82 -0.85
N TYR A 25 -1.97 11.80 -0.27
CA TYR A 25 -1.98 11.55 1.15
C TYR A 25 -0.74 10.76 1.59
N GLU A 26 -0.54 10.69 2.90
CA GLU A 26 0.59 10.00 3.52
C GLU A 26 0.10 9.16 4.70
N PHE A 27 0.61 7.95 4.86
CA PHE A 27 0.29 7.12 6.01
C PHE A 27 1.52 6.37 6.51
N ALA A 28 1.53 6.05 7.80
CA ALA A 28 2.57 5.24 8.40
C ALA A 28 2.12 3.76 8.42
N PHE A 29 2.98 2.86 7.95
CA PHE A 29 2.78 1.41 8.07
C PHE A 29 3.77 0.81 9.06
N VAL A 30 3.25 -0.03 9.97
CA VAL A 30 4.03 -0.71 11.01
C VAL A 30 3.65 -2.18 11.10
N GLY A 31 4.62 -3.03 11.45
CA GLY A 31 4.39 -4.44 11.77
C GLY A 31 4.44 -4.67 13.28
N ASP A 32 3.73 -5.62 13.76
CA ASP A 32 3.87 -6.35 15.02
C ASP A 32 4.35 -5.52 16.22
N PRO A 33 3.53 -4.61 16.75
CA PRO A 33 3.80 -4.02 18.05
C PRO A 33 3.83 -5.07 19.14
N GLN A 34 3.01 -6.08 19.05
CA GLN A 34 2.91 -7.32 19.83
C GLN A 34 3.23 -7.10 21.33
N ILE A 35 2.54 -6.14 21.93
CA ILE A 35 2.73 -5.77 23.34
C ILE A 35 2.57 -6.99 24.24
N GLY A 36 3.63 -7.33 24.99
CA GLY A 36 3.69 -8.49 25.87
C GLY A 36 4.41 -9.71 25.29
N ALA A 37 4.98 -9.64 24.08
CA ALA A 37 5.79 -10.72 23.54
C ALA A 37 7.21 -10.77 24.13
N GLY A 38 7.73 -9.60 24.50
CA GLY A 38 8.91 -9.45 25.33
C GLY A 38 8.52 -9.17 26.79
N SER A 39 8.85 -8.00 27.29
CA SER A 39 8.35 -7.46 28.55
C SER A 39 7.28 -6.40 28.25
N THR A 40 6.09 -6.53 28.84
CA THR A 40 4.99 -5.59 28.57
C THR A 40 5.41 -4.14 28.70
N ASP A 41 6.16 -3.78 29.75
CA ASP A 41 6.58 -2.38 29.99
C ASP A 41 7.58 -1.91 28.91
N SER A 42 8.57 -2.74 28.56
CA SER A 42 9.55 -2.36 27.53
C SER A 42 8.93 -2.32 26.13
N ASP A 43 7.97 -3.20 25.85
CA ASP A 43 7.25 -3.20 24.58
C ASP A 43 6.39 -1.95 24.42
N ILE A 44 5.72 -1.52 25.52
CA ILE A 44 4.98 -0.25 25.57
C ILE A 44 5.92 0.94 25.35
N GLU A 45 7.10 0.95 25.99
CA GLU A 45 8.09 2.01 25.82
C GLU A 45 8.53 2.10 24.36
N GLY A 46 8.96 0.95 23.77
CA GLY A 46 9.37 0.89 22.36
C GLY A 46 8.28 1.30 21.38
N TRP A 47 7.03 0.88 21.64
CA TRP A 47 5.88 1.29 20.86
C TRP A 47 5.63 2.80 20.94
N ASN A 48 5.63 3.36 22.14
CA ASN A 48 5.46 4.81 22.35
C ASN A 48 6.54 5.66 21.67
N GLU A 49 7.79 5.17 21.66
CA GLU A 49 8.87 5.85 20.92
C GLU A 49 8.62 5.82 19.40
N THR A 50 8.16 4.69 18.86
CA THR A 50 7.79 4.59 17.43
C THR A 50 6.64 5.53 17.08
N LEU A 51 5.58 5.56 17.89
CA LEU A 51 4.46 6.49 17.72
C LEU A 51 4.91 7.97 17.80
N LYS A 52 5.79 8.29 18.73
CA LYS A 52 6.37 9.63 18.83
C LYS A 52 7.19 10.00 17.59
N THR A 53 7.92 9.05 17.02
CA THR A 53 8.63 9.23 15.75
C THR A 53 7.65 9.53 14.64
N ILE A 54 6.59 8.73 14.48
CA ILE A 54 5.54 8.95 13.47
C ILE A 54 4.94 10.35 13.62
N SER A 55 4.45 10.72 14.81
CA SER A 55 3.76 12.00 15.03
C SER A 55 4.64 13.23 14.87
N SER A 56 5.97 13.10 15.05
CA SER A 56 6.89 14.23 15.01
C SER A 56 7.63 14.39 13.68
N LYS A 57 7.64 13.35 12.83
CA LYS A 57 8.50 13.29 11.62
C LYS A 57 7.74 13.03 10.34
N PHE A 58 6.58 12.38 10.39
CA PHE A 58 5.77 12.10 9.22
C PHE A 58 4.49 12.95 9.23
N ASN A 59 3.99 13.28 8.05
CA ASN A 59 2.69 13.96 7.90
C ASN A 59 1.56 12.94 7.71
N ALA A 60 1.64 11.83 8.45
CA ALA A 60 0.73 10.72 8.28
C ALA A 60 -0.72 11.12 8.60
N ASP A 61 -1.61 10.89 7.66
CA ASP A 61 -3.06 11.07 7.82
C ASP A 61 -3.66 9.98 8.69
N PHE A 62 -3.06 8.77 8.67
CA PHE A 62 -3.44 7.65 9.52
C PHE A 62 -2.27 6.67 9.73
N LEU A 63 -2.44 5.78 10.71
CA LEU A 63 -1.57 4.65 10.97
C LEU A 63 -2.22 3.36 10.45
N LEU A 64 -1.48 2.54 9.70
CA LEU A 64 -1.87 1.20 9.30
C LEU A 64 -0.99 0.18 10.01
N SER A 65 -1.61 -0.76 10.74
CA SER A 65 -0.89 -1.85 11.43
C SER A 65 -1.03 -3.17 10.70
N GLY A 66 0.08 -3.88 10.53
CA GLY A 66 0.16 -5.21 9.91
C GLY A 66 -0.28 -6.37 10.80
N GLY A 67 -0.88 -6.11 11.98
CA GLY A 67 -1.39 -7.13 12.89
C GLY A 67 -0.55 -7.32 14.14
N ASP A 68 -0.98 -8.26 15.00
CA ASP A 68 -0.37 -8.55 16.30
C ASP A 68 -0.17 -7.28 17.14
N GLN A 69 -1.29 -6.62 17.49
CA GLN A 69 -1.28 -5.46 18.38
C GLN A 69 -0.83 -5.86 19.78
N VAL A 70 -1.28 -7.04 20.21
CA VAL A 70 -0.99 -7.63 21.54
C VAL A 70 -0.48 -9.06 21.40
N ASN A 71 0.24 -9.55 22.40
CA ASN A 71 0.72 -10.95 22.42
C ASN A 71 -0.35 -11.94 22.91
N THR A 72 -1.30 -11.47 23.71
CA THR A 72 -2.36 -12.31 24.29
C THR A 72 -3.71 -11.68 24.04
N ALA A 73 -4.50 -12.28 23.16
CA ALA A 73 -5.75 -11.74 22.59
C ALA A 73 -6.78 -11.22 23.61
N SER A 74 -6.78 -11.69 24.85
CA SER A 74 -7.72 -11.26 25.90
C SER A 74 -7.10 -10.40 27.00
N ASN A 75 -5.86 -9.95 26.81
CA ASN A 75 -5.14 -9.19 27.85
C ASN A 75 -5.36 -7.69 27.72
N GLU A 76 -6.28 -7.16 28.53
CA GLU A 76 -6.63 -5.74 28.57
C GLU A 76 -5.46 -4.81 28.93
N THR A 77 -4.48 -5.30 29.74
CA THR A 77 -3.28 -4.50 30.04
C THR A 77 -2.42 -4.29 28.79
N GLN A 78 -2.33 -5.30 27.93
CA GLN A 78 -1.60 -5.20 26.67
C GLN A 78 -2.32 -4.26 25.70
N TYR A 79 -3.65 -4.34 25.57
CA TYR A 79 -4.43 -3.38 24.77
C TYR A 79 -4.30 -1.96 25.30
N THR A 80 -4.34 -1.75 26.61
CA THR A 80 -4.11 -0.42 27.22
C THR A 80 -2.72 0.11 26.88
N GLY A 81 -1.72 -0.77 26.79
CA GLY A 81 -0.38 -0.41 26.35
C GLY A 81 -0.24 -0.10 24.86
N TYR A 82 -1.03 -0.77 24.03
CA TYR A 82 -1.08 -0.50 22.60
C TYR A 82 -1.83 0.79 22.27
N ILE A 83 -3.01 0.98 22.89
CA ILE A 83 -3.88 2.15 22.66
C ILE A 83 -3.25 3.37 23.33
N ASN A 84 -2.74 4.28 22.51
CA ASN A 84 -2.04 5.47 22.94
C ASN A 84 -2.92 6.73 22.76
N GLU A 85 -2.67 7.77 23.55
CA GLU A 85 -3.36 9.07 23.41
C GLU A 85 -3.18 9.69 22.01
N LEU A 86 -2.10 9.36 21.28
CA LEU A 86 -1.88 9.80 19.91
C LEU A 86 -3.03 9.41 18.98
N PHE A 87 -3.69 8.27 19.23
CA PHE A 87 -4.84 7.83 18.41
C PHE A 87 -6.06 8.72 18.54
N THR A 88 -6.06 9.67 19.46
CA THR A 88 -7.06 10.74 19.51
C THR A 88 -6.91 11.76 18.37
N SER A 89 -5.73 11.85 17.76
CA SER A 89 -5.42 12.78 16.68
C SER A 89 -4.89 12.10 15.40
N LEU A 90 -4.45 10.84 15.49
CA LEU A 90 -4.01 10.02 14.37
C LEU A 90 -4.95 8.82 14.24
N PRO A 91 -5.88 8.80 13.27
CA PRO A 91 -6.71 7.63 12.99
C PRO A 91 -5.87 6.39 12.76
N SER A 92 -6.36 5.22 13.19
CA SER A 92 -5.65 3.97 13.09
C SER A 92 -6.53 2.90 12.42
N ALA A 93 -5.99 2.24 11.39
CA ALA A 93 -6.53 1.03 10.77
C ALA A 93 -5.68 -0.17 11.21
N THR A 94 -6.32 -1.18 11.78
CA THR A 94 -5.63 -2.35 12.35
C THR A 94 -5.95 -3.62 11.58
N THR A 95 -5.01 -4.55 11.51
CA THR A 95 -5.17 -5.87 10.91
C THR A 95 -5.20 -6.94 12.00
N ILE A 96 -6.02 -7.96 11.86
CA ILE A 96 -6.10 -9.05 12.85
C ILE A 96 -4.89 -9.97 12.67
N GLY A 97 -3.99 -9.97 13.65
CA GLY A 97 -2.87 -10.91 13.71
C GLY A 97 -3.27 -12.24 14.37
N ASN A 98 -2.37 -13.21 14.34
CA ASN A 98 -2.65 -14.51 14.96
C ASN A 98 -2.70 -14.45 16.49
N HIS A 99 -1.97 -13.51 17.09
CA HIS A 99 -2.03 -13.25 18.53
C HIS A 99 -3.27 -12.45 18.95
N ASP A 100 -3.93 -11.75 18.03
CA ASP A 100 -5.19 -11.03 18.27
C ASP A 100 -6.43 -11.93 18.12
N SER A 101 -6.36 -12.96 17.26
CA SER A 101 -7.51 -13.69 16.71
C SER A 101 -8.29 -14.55 17.73
N GLY A 102 -7.68 -14.87 18.87
CA GLY A 102 -8.20 -15.80 19.87
C GLY A 102 -9.27 -15.22 20.81
N SER A 103 -9.66 -13.96 20.69
CA SER A 103 -10.62 -13.29 21.58
C SER A 103 -11.45 -12.24 20.86
N ALA A 104 -12.67 -12.01 21.36
CA ALA A 104 -13.51 -10.90 20.90
C ALA A 104 -13.01 -9.52 21.40
N ALA A 105 -11.99 -9.47 22.23
CA ALA A 105 -11.45 -8.21 22.76
C ALA A 105 -10.97 -7.29 21.62
N TYR A 106 -10.36 -7.84 20.57
CA TYR A 106 -9.94 -7.06 19.40
C TYR A 106 -11.12 -6.26 18.80
N ASN A 107 -12.23 -6.91 18.49
CA ASN A 107 -13.42 -6.27 17.92
C ASN A 107 -14.13 -5.31 18.90
N GLN A 108 -13.85 -5.42 20.21
CA GLN A 108 -14.33 -4.47 21.20
C GLN A 108 -13.50 -3.20 21.27
N HIS A 109 -12.23 -3.26 20.85
CA HIS A 109 -11.31 -2.12 20.83
C HIS A 109 -11.29 -1.41 19.49
N PHE A 110 -11.49 -2.12 18.36
CA PHE A 110 -11.35 -1.57 17.02
C PHE A 110 -12.65 -1.67 16.24
N ASN A 111 -13.00 -0.57 15.58
CA ASN A 111 -14.14 -0.55 14.66
C ASN A 111 -13.65 -0.80 13.23
N LEU A 112 -14.12 -1.88 12.62
CA LEU A 112 -13.74 -2.29 11.28
C LEU A 112 -14.77 -1.77 10.26
N PRO A 113 -14.48 -0.76 9.45
CA PRO A 113 -15.43 -0.22 8.50
C PRO A 113 -15.71 -1.22 7.37
N ASN A 114 -16.98 -1.34 6.96
CA ASN A 114 -17.41 -2.30 5.92
C ASN A 114 -16.97 -3.75 6.21
N GLU A 115 -16.98 -4.13 7.48
CA GLU A 115 -16.65 -5.47 7.92
C GLU A 115 -17.61 -6.50 7.32
N SER A 116 -17.08 -7.63 6.85
CA SER A 116 -17.88 -8.70 6.29
C SER A 116 -18.68 -9.43 7.37
N ALA A 117 -19.92 -9.77 7.05
CA ALA A 117 -20.76 -10.55 7.94
C ALA A 117 -20.49 -12.07 7.86
N ASP A 118 -19.78 -12.53 6.82
CA ASP A 118 -19.68 -13.96 6.49
C ASP A 118 -18.33 -14.40 5.89
N LYS A 119 -17.33 -13.50 5.71
CA LYS A 119 -16.05 -13.83 5.07
C LYS A 119 -14.88 -13.46 5.96
N GLY A 120 -13.88 -14.35 6.04
CA GLY A 120 -12.69 -14.15 6.86
C GLY A 120 -12.98 -14.12 8.36
N GLN A 121 -13.96 -14.86 8.84
CA GLN A 121 -14.46 -14.74 10.21
C GLN A 121 -13.61 -15.48 11.24
N THR A 122 -13.29 -14.78 12.32
CA THR A 122 -12.79 -15.33 13.57
C THR A 122 -13.52 -14.72 14.76
N THR A 123 -13.16 -15.12 15.98
CA THR A 123 -13.69 -14.49 17.20
C THR A 123 -13.31 -12.99 17.28
N ALA A 124 -12.22 -12.58 16.67
CA ALA A 124 -11.71 -11.20 16.70
C ALA A 124 -12.37 -10.27 15.69
N GLY A 125 -13.04 -10.79 14.68
CA GLY A 125 -13.63 -10.05 13.57
C GLY A 125 -13.41 -10.75 12.24
N SER A 126 -13.60 -10.03 11.15
CA SER A 126 -13.59 -10.57 9.78
C SER A 126 -12.81 -9.67 8.80
N ASP A 127 -12.90 -10.00 7.51
CA ASP A 127 -12.37 -9.14 6.45
C ASP A 127 -13.10 -7.79 6.45
N TYR A 128 -12.37 -6.71 6.19
CA TYR A 128 -12.96 -5.37 6.09
C TYR A 128 -12.25 -4.52 5.04
N TRP A 129 -12.88 -3.45 4.56
CA TRP A 129 -12.26 -2.51 3.64
C TRP A 129 -12.63 -1.06 3.97
N PHE A 130 -11.80 -0.14 3.50
CA PHE A 130 -12.08 1.29 3.48
C PHE A 130 -11.42 1.95 2.28
N VAL A 131 -11.93 3.12 1.91
CA VAL A 131 -11.29 3.97 0.90
C VAL A 131 -10.71 5.19 1.60
N TYR A 132 -9.48 5.52 1.26
CA TYR A 132 -8.87 6.78 1.61
C TYR A 132 -8.35 7.45 0.34
N GLU A 133 -8.84 8.66 0.05
CA GLU A 133 -8.58 9.38 -1.20
C GLU A 133 -8.83 8.48 -2.44
N ASN A 134 -7.78 8.16 -3.18
CA ASN A 134 -7.83 7.38 -4.42
C ASN A 134 -7.47 5.89 -4.25
N THR A 135 -7.35 5.41 -3.01
CA THR A 135 -6.91 4.04 -2.69
C THR A 135 -7.98 3.25 -1.96
N LEU A 136 -8.23 2.04 -2.42
CA LEU A 136 -8.99 1.01 -1.72
C LEU A 136 -8.04 0.16 -0.88
N PHE A 137 -8.23 0.18 0.44
CA PHE A 137 -7.56 -0.69 1.39
C PHE A 137 -8.46 -1.87 1.72
N ILE A 138 -7.96 -3.08 1.51
CA ILE A 138 -8.66 -4.34 1.75
C ILE A 138 -7.89 -5.11 2.82
N ASN A 139 -8.44 -5.18 4.02
CA ASN A 139 -7.86 -5.90 5.13
C ASN A 139 -8.45 -7.30 5.20
N LEU A 140 -7.60 -8.32 5.06
CA LEU A 140 -8.00 -9.71 5.14
C LEU A 140 -7.61 -10.27 6.52
N ASN A 141 -8.54 -10.91 7.17
CA ASN A 141 -8.27 -11.68 8.37
C ASN A 141 -7.67 -13.04 8.00
N SER A 142 -6.37 -13.07 7.76
CA SER A 142 -5.64 -14.25 7.30
C SER A 142 -5.57 -15.40 8.33
N ASN A 143 -6.20 -15.26 9.51
CA ASN A 143 -6.43 -16.37 10.45
C ASN A 143 -7.52 -17.32 9.94
N ASP A 144 -8.48 -16.84 9.16
CA ASP A 144 -9.25 -17.69 8.26
C ASP A 144 -8.36 -18.12 7.09
N ARG A 145 -8.53 -19.35 6.62
CA ARG A 145 -7.74 -19.96 5.54
C ARG A 145 -8.50 -20.12 4.23
N SER A 146 -9.73 -19.63 4.18
CA SER A 146 -10.58 -19.75 3.01
C SER A 146 -10.18 -18.77 1.91
N THR A 147 -9.26 -19.14 1.04
CA THR A 147 -8.88 -18.35 -0.14
C THR A 147 -10.11 -17.97 -0.98
N ALA A 148 -11.13 -18.82 -1.03
CA ALA A 148 -12.37 -18.53 -1.78
C ALA A 148 -13.19 -17.41 -1.15
N GLU A 149 -13.27 -17.36 0.20
CA GLU A 149 -13.96 -16.27 0.91
C GLU A 149 -13.23 -14.95 0.75
N HIS A 150 -11.91 -14.93 0.97
CA HIS A 150 -11.10 -13.74 0.73
C HIS A 150 -11.21 -13.21 -0.70
N LYS A 151 -11.17 -14.12 -1.71
CA LYS A 151 -11.37 -13.74 -3.10
C LYS A 151 -12.72 -13.06 -3.32
N ALA A 152 -13.80 -13.67 -2.85
CA ALA A 152 -15.15 -13.13 -2.99
C ALA A 152 -15.27 -11.75 -2.30
N PHE A 153 -14.66 -11.59 -1.11
CA PHE A 153 -14.63 -10.30 -0.41
C PHE A 153 -13.88 -9.22 -1.19
N ILE A 154 -12.72 -9.54 -1.74
CA ILE A 154 -11.95 -8.59 -2.57
C ILE A 154 -12.77 -8.17 -3.80
N GLU A 155 -13.43 -9.13 -4.48
CA GLU A 155 -14.31 -8.85 -5.63
C GLU A 155 -15.45 -7.89 -5.26
N GLU A 156 -16.10 -8.10 -4.11
CA GLU A 156 -17.16 -7.22 -3.59
C GLU A 156 -16.62 -5.81 -3.29
N ALA A 157 -15.48 -5.71 -2.62
CA ALA A 157 -14.85 -4.43 -2.28
C ALA A 157 -14.47 -3.64 -3.54
N ILE A 158 -13.88 -4.29 -4.55
CA ILE A 158 -13.52 -3.67 -5.83
C ILE A 158 -14.78 -3.22 -6.59
N ALA A 159 -15.81 -4.07 -6.65
CA ALA A 159 -17.07 -3.72 -7.33
C ALA A 159 -17.78 -2.53 -6.69
N ALA A 160 -17.67 -2.37 -5.36
CA ALA A 160 -18.21 -1.22 -4.64
C ALA A 160 -17.39 0.08 -4.88
N ASN A 161 -16.14 -0.03 -5.34
CA ASN A 161 -15.21 1.08 -5.49
C ASN A 161 -14.50 1.08 -6.87
N PRO A 162 -15.24 1.20 -7.98
CA PRO A 162 -14.69 0.98 -9.33
C PRO A 162 -13.75 2.09 -9.83
N ASN A 163 -13.67 3.24 -9.13
CA ASN A 163 -12.94 4.42 -9.59
C ASN A 163 -11.62 4.67 -8.84
N VAL A 164 -11.23 3.78 -7.93
CA VAL A 164 -9.97 3.93 -7.20
C VAL A 164 -8.78 3.74 -8.16
N LYS A 165 -7.69 4.45 -7.88
CA LYS A 165 -6.43 4.36 -8.64
C LYS A 165 -5.53 3.24 -8.13
N TRP A 166 -5.57 2.99 -6.82
CA TRP A 166 -4.73 2.03 -6.13
C TRP A 166 -5.56 1.02 -5.35
N LYS A 167 -5.10 -0.22 -5.32
CA LYS A 167 -5.65 -1.31 -4.53
C LYS A 167 -4.55 -1.90 -3.66
N THR A 168 -4.67 -1.68 -2.36
CA THR A 168 -3.73 -2.18 -1.34
C THR A 168 -4.41 -3.26 -0.51
N VAL A 169 -3.87 -4.47 -0.52
CA VAL A 169 -4.29 -5.56 0.37
C VAL A 169 -3.39 -5.55 1.59
N VAL A 170 -3.99 -5.74 2.77
CA VAL A 170 -3.26 -5.86 4.04
C VAL A 170 -3.72 -7.13 4.73
N PHE A 171 -2.78 -7.93 5.20
CA PHE A 171 -3.06 -9.09 6.06
C PHE A 171 -1.83 -9.47 6.86
N HIS A 172 -2.02 -10.19 7.96
CA HIS A 172 -0.95 -10.40 8.90
C HIS A 172 0.12 -11.38 8.44
N HIS A 173 -0.25 -12.61 8.04
CA HIS A 173 0.71 -13.69 7.75
C HIS A 173 1.57 -13.41 6.52
N SER A 174 2.87 -13.23 6.71
CA SER A 174 3.79 -12.90 5.62
C SER A 174 4.04 -14.06 4.67
N ILE A 175 3.47 -13.99 3.46
CA ILE A 175 3.63 -15.05 2.46
C ILE A 175 4.95 -14.99 1.69
N PHE A 176 5.65 -13.86 1.71
CA PHE A 176 6.97 -13.67 1.09
C PHE A 176 7.98 -13.11 2.10
N SER A 177 8.00 -13.70 3.29
CA SER A 177 9.01 -13.39 4.32
C SER A 177 10.32 -14.12 4.07
N THR A 178 11.36 -13.73 4.82
CA THR A 178 12.69 -14.38 4.78
C THR A 178 13.14 -14.91 6.14
N ALA A 179 12.27 -14.87 7.17
CA ALA A 179 12.64 -15.25 8.53
C ALA A 179 11.96 -16.55 9.01
N SER A 180 11.54 -16.60 10.28
CA SER A 180 11.21 -17.85 10.99
C SER A 180 10.09 -18.66 10.38
N HIS A 181 9.05 -18.00 9.85
CA HIS A 181 7.84 -18.63 9.35
C HIS A 181 7.86 -18.94 7.85
N VAL A 182 9.00 -18.68 7.17
CA VAL A 182 9.12 -18.83 5.71
C VAL A 182 8.74 -20.23 5.20
N ASP A 183 9.00 -21.27 6.00
CA ASP A 183 8.77 -22.69 5.66
C ASP A 183 7.56 -23.29 6.38
N ASP A 184 6.78 -22.52 7.12
CA ASP A 184 5.59 -23.02 7.79
C ASP A 184 4.53 -23.45 6.77
N GLY A 185 3.92 -24.61 6.99
CA GLY A 185 3.04 -25.22 6.00
C GLY A 185 1.82 -24.36 5.63
N ASP A 186 1.33 -23.56 6.56
CA ASP A 186 0.23 -22.64 6.30
C ASP A 186 0.67 -21.39 5.53
N ILE A 187 1.90 -20.91 5.73
CA ILE A 187 2.50 -19.84 4.94
C ILE A 187 2.74 -20.31 3.50
N ILE A 188 3.30 -21.52 3.33
CA ILE A 188 3.50 -22.13 2.01
C ILE A 188 2.15 -22.27 1.26
N THR A 189 1.09 -22.70 1.95
CA THR A 189 -0.23 -22.83 1.34
C THR A 189 -0.74 -21.48 0.84
N ARG A 190 -0.73 -20.43 1.69
CA ARG A 190 -1.15 -19.09 1.30
C ARG A 190 -0.29 -18.51 0.18
N ARG A 191 1.03 -18.74 0.20
CA ARG A 191 1.96 -18.33 -0.87
C ARG A 191 1.61 -18.95 -2.22
N ASN A 192 1.10 -20.17 -2.24
CA ASN A 192 0.70 -20.86 -3.47
C ASN A 192 -0.67 -20.40 -3.98
N GLU A 193 -1.56 -19.94 -3.12
CA GLU A 193 -2.96 -19.69 -3.47
C GLU A 193 -3.26 -18.19 -3.68
N LEU A 194 -2.87 -17.33 -2.73
CA LEU A 194 -3.26 -15.93 -2.74
C LEU A 194 -2.66 -15.07 -3.86
N PRO A 195 -1.38 -15.24 -4.26
CA PRO A 195 -0.78 -14.36 -5.27
C PRO A 195 -1.49 -14.39 -6.63
N GLN A 196 -2.04 -15.53 -7.02
CA GLN A 196 -2.81 -15.62 -8.26
C GLN A 196 -4.16 -14.89 -8.14
N VAL A 197 -4.82 -14.98 -6.98
CA VAL A 197 -6.05 -14.22 -6.71
C VAL A 197 -5.78 -12.73 -6.78
N PHE A 198 -4.71 -12.26 -6.15
CA PHE A 198 -4.34 -10.84 -6.16
C PHE A 198 -4.00 -10.35 -7.57
N LYS A 199 -3.30 -11.16 -8.36
CA LYS A 199 -3.00 -10.87 -9.76
C LYS A 199 -4.27 -10.76 -10.61
N ASP A 200 -5.18 -11.72 -10.50
CA ASP A 200 -6.43 -11.74 -11.27
C ASP A 200 -7.35 -10.54 -10.94
N LEU A 201 -7.22 -9.97 -9.74
CA LEU A 201 -7.98 -8.83 -9.25
C LEU A 201 -7.22 -7.49 -9.35
N ASP A 202 -6.03 -7.52 -9.98
CA ASP A 202 -5.21 -6.35 -10.26
C ASP A 202 -4.91 -5.54 -8.98
N ILE A 203 -4.42 -6.25 -7.95
CA ILE A 203 -3.89 -5.64 -6.71
C ILE A 203 -2.51 -5.06 -6.98
N ASP A 204 -2.21 -3.89 -6.42
CA ASP A 204 -0.94 -3.19 -6.64
C ASP A 204 0.10 -3.52 -5.57
N VAL A 205 -0.32 -3.47 -4.30
CA VAL A 205 0.57 -3.59 -3.13
C VAL A 205 -0.06 -4.51 -2.09
N VAL A 206 0.78 -5.32 -1.45
CA VAL A 206 0.42 -6.17 -0.31
C VAL A 206 1.34 -5.85 0.86
N LEU A 207 0.75 -5.48 2.00
CA LEU A 207 1.44 -5.13 3.23
C LEU A 207 1.19 -6.20 4.30
N MET A 208 2.26 -6.68 4.97
CA MET A 208 2.21 -7.81 5.88
C MET A 208 3.08 -7.59 7.12
N GLY A 209 2.81 -8.33 8.20
CA GLY A 209 3.59 -8.41 9.43
C GLY A 209 4.14 -9.81 9.70
N HIS A 210 3.91 -10.32 10.93
CA HIS A 210 4.09 -11.70 11.37
C HIS A 210 5.53 -12.18 11.58
N ASP A 211 6.43 -11.93 10.65
CA ASP A 211 7.74 -12.57 10.67
C ASP A 211 8.86 -11.68 11.20
N HIS A 212 8.51 -10.53 11.79
CA HIS A 212 9.41 -9.63 12.53
C HIS A 212 10.76 -9.41 11.84
N VAL A 213 10.73 -9.26 10.52
CA VAL A 213 11.87 -9.02 9.63
C VAL A 213 11.42 -8.04 8.55
N TYR A 214 12.29 -7.19 8.07
CA TYR A 214 11.98 -6.41 6.88
C TYR A 214 12.24 -7.23 5.62
N THR A 215 11.23 -7.35 4.75
CA THR A 215 11.40 -7.96 3.42
C THR A 215 10.55 -7.20 2.41
N ARG A 216 11.18 -6.68 1.35
CA ARG A 216 10.50 -6.20 0.14
C ARG A 216 10.82 -7.10 -1.03
N THR A 217 9.79 -7.52 -1.76
CA THR A 217 9.98 -8.35 -2.95
C THR A 217 10.40 -7.51 -4.16
N TYR A 218 10.86 -8.19 -5.23
CA TYR A 218 10.69 -7.68 -6.59
C TYR A 218 9.19 -7.52 -6.90
N MET A 219 8.86 -6.92 -8.05
CA MET A 219 7.48 -7.02 -8.55
C MET A 219 7.18 -8.49 -8.88
N MET A 220 6.05 -8.99 -8.38
CA MET A 220 5.71 -10.41 -8.44
C MET A 220 4.61 -10.66 -9.48
N ASP A 221 4.86 -11.52 -10.45
CA ASP A 221 3.85 -12.06 -11.34
C ASP A 221 3.33 -13.40 -10.78
N GLY A 222 2.26 -13.34 -9.99
CA GLY A 222 1.87 -14.45 -9.13
C GLY A 222 2.98 -14.78 -8.14
N THR A 223 3.57 -15.96 -8.22
CA THR A 223 4.71 -16.38 -7.38
C THR A 223 6.08 -16.13 -8.02
N THR A 224 6.12 -15.60 -9.24
CA THR A 224 7.37 -15.41 -10.00
C THR A 224 7.87 -13.97 -9.86
N PRO A 225 9.11 -13.74 -9.36
CA PRO A 225 9.68 -12.41 -9.26
C PRO A 225 10.17 -11.90 -10.62
N ASP A 226 9.94 -10.62 -10.94
CA ASP A 226 10.60 -9.97 -12.07
C ASP A 226 11.99 -9.48 -11.66
N THR A 227 12.99 -10.30 -11.92
CA THR A 227 14.40 -9.98 -11.66
C THR A 227 15.12 -9.42 -12.89
N SER A 228 14.42 -9.20 -14.00
CA SER A 228 15.02 -8.85 -15.29
C SER A 228 15.84 -7.57 -15.30
N LYS A 229 15.46 -6.61 -14.45
CA LYS A 229 16.15 -5.31 -14.30
C LYS A 229 17.00 -5.22 -13.01
N GLY A 230 17.13 -6.33 -12.24
CA GLY A 230 17.79 -6.33 -10.94
C GLY A 230 17.04 -5.57 -9.86
N VAL A 231 17.71 -5.23 -8.76
CA VAL A 231 17.11 -4.44 -7.67
C VAL A 231 17.00 -2.98 -8.12
N GLN A 232 15.78 -2.46 -8.10
CA GLN A 232 15.46 -1.08 -8.48
C GLN A 232 14.92 -0.31 -7.28
N SER A 233 15.00 1.03 -7.34
CA SER A 233 14.33 1.95 -6.41
C SER A 233 12.97 2.43 -6.93
N SER A 234 12.63 2.15 -8.19
CA SER A 234 11.32 2.49 -8.77
C SER A 234 10.99 1.64 -9.98
N VAL A 235 9.70 1.54 -10.28
CA VAL A 235 9.16 0.93 -11.50
C VAL A 235 8.03 1.79 -12.05
N THR A 236 7.81 1.72 -13.37
CA THR A 236 6.71 2.44 -14.04
C THR A 236 5.79 1.45 -14.72
N ASN A 237 4.47 1.60 -14.51
CA ASN A 237 3.42 0.75 -15.06
C ASN A 237 3.70 -0.76 -14.94
N PRO A 238 4.08 -1.26 -13.74
CA PRO A 238 4.36 -2.68 -13.59
C PRO A 238 3.10 -3.51 -13.78
N THR A 239 3.26 -4.73 -14.27
CA THR A 239 2.18 -5.73 -14.34
C THR A 239 2.15 -6.63 -13.10
N GLY A 240 3.16 -6.55 -12.24
CA GLY A 240 3.29 -7.34 -11.03
C GLY A 240 2.81 -6.62 -9.77
N ILE A 241 2.85 -7.33 -8.66
CA ILE A 241 2.44 -6.90 -7.32
C ILE A 241 3.66 -6.74 -6.44
N LEU A 242 3.70 -5.68 -5.63
CA LEU A 242 4.73 -5.51 -4.61
C LEU A 242 4.26 -6.08 -3.27
N TYR A 243 5.10 -6.89 -2.61
CA TYR A 243 4.87 -7.38 -1.26
C TYR A 243 5.91 -6.80 -0.31
N LEU A 244 5.44 -6.32 0.84
CA LEU A 244 6.28 -5.78 1.91
C LEU A 244 5.90 -6.42 3.24
N THR A 245 6.89 -7.01 3.91
CA THR A 245 6.80 -7.50 5.28
C THR A 245 7.50 -6.51 6.19
N ALA A 246 6.78 -5.98 7.19
CA ALA A 246 7.36 -5.05 8.16
C ALA A 246 8.01 -5.79 9.33
N ASN A 247 9.07 -5.19 9.89
CA ASN A 247 9.68 -5.64 11.14
C ASN A 247 8.89 -5.12 12.35
N SER A 248 9.21 -5.61 13.55
CA SER A 248 8.57 -5.19 14.81
C SER A 248 8.65 -3.68 15.02
N ALA A 249 7.51 -3.09 15.38
CA ALA A 249 7.41 -1.67 15.67
C ALA A 249 7.69 -1.31 17.15
N SER A 250 7.76 -2.31 18.04
CA SER A 250 7.98 -2.09 19.48
C SER A 250 9.31 -2.63 20.02
N SER A 251 10.04 -3.43 19.25
CA SER A 251 11.17 -4.26 19.70
C SER A 251 10.76 -5.45 20.57
N SER A 252 9.47 -5.82 20.59
CA SER A 252 8.98 -6.90 21.43
C SER A 252 9.62 -8.25 21.08
N LYS A 253 9.89 -8.44 19.77
CA LYS A 253 10.45 -9.70 19.26
C LYS A 253 11.10 -9.49 17.89
N TYR A 254 12.12 -10.30 17.59
CA TYR A 254 12.77 -10.35 16.30
C TYR A 254 13.08 -11.79 15.91
N TYR A 255 13.08 -12.07 14.60
CA TYR A 255 13.49 -13.36 14.07
C TYR A 255 14.67 -13.23 13.14
N ASP A 256 15.57 -14.22 13.18
CA ASP A 256 16.73 -14.31 12.28
C ASP A 256 16.30 -14.63 10.85
N ILE A 257 17.01 -14.08 9.87
CA ILE A 257 16.84 -14.45 8.47
C ILE A 257 17.21 -15.93 8.29
N LYS A 258 16.25 -16.71 7.81
CA LYS A 258 16.45 -18.15 7.48
C LYS A 258 16.56 -18.39 5.98
N ALA A 259 16.00 -17.53 5.15
CA ALA A 259 16.03 -17.63 3.69
C ALA A 259 16.81 -16.48 3.04
N PRO A 260 18.16 -16.39 3.26
CA PRO A 260 18.97 -15.26 2.75
C PRO A 260 19.08 -15.24 1.23
N ASN A 261 18.73 -16.34 0.56
CA ASN A 261 18.77 -16.48 -0.90
C ASN A 261 17.36 -16.59 -1.51
N ALA A 262 16.34 -16.11 -0.83
CA ALA A 262 14.97 -16.11 -1.36
C ALA A 262 14.92 -15.31 -2.67
N GLU A 263 14.60 -15.99 -3.79
CA GLU A 263 14.63 -15.40 -5.14
C GLU A 263 13.65 -14.24 -5.30
N TYR A 264 12.57 -14.22 -4.53
CA TYR A 264 11.58 -13.15 -4.52
C TYR A 264 12.03 -11.89 -3.79
N SER A 265 13.06 -11.95 -2.94
CA SER A 265 13.47 -10.83 -2.11
C SER A 265 14.39 -9.88 -2.86
N ALA A 266 13.94 -8.64 -3.07
CA ALA A 266 14.77 -7.55 -3.59
C ALA A 266 15.55 -6.85 -2.47
N LYS A 267 14.99 -6.80 -1.26
CA LYS A 267 15.62 -6.23 -0.07
C LYS A 267 15.17 -6.99 1.16
N MET A 268 16.09 -7.30 2.05
CA MET A 268 15.80 -7.84 3.38
C MET A 268 16.73 -7.21 4.41
N ASP A 269 16.25 -7.09 5.64
CA ASP A 269 17.04 -6.59 6.77
C ASP A 269 16.57 -7.19 8.08
N GLN A 270 17.55 -7.58 8.91
CA GLN A 270 17.35 -7.89 10.31
C GLN A 270 18.47 -7.29 11.13
N SER A 271 18.31 -6.03 11.47
CA SER A 271 19.26 -5.29 12.32
C SER A 271 18.81 -5.24 13.78
N TYR A 272 17.75 -6.00 14.15
CA TYR A 272 17.15 -6.02 15.49
C TYR A 272 16.77 -4.59 15.97
N ARG A 273 16.26 -3.80 15.03
CA ARG A 273 15.81 -2.42 15.24
C ARG A 273 14.35 -2.27 14.82
N ARG A 274 13.62 -1.43 15.52
CA ARG A 274 12.26 -1.07 15.14
C ARG A 274 12.24 -0.37 13.78
N THR A 275 11.24 -0.68 12.97
CA THR A 275 11.06 -0.03 11.69
C THR A 275 9.68 0.61 11.56
N VAL A 276 9.58 1.64 10.76
CA VAL A 276 8.35 2.26 10.31
C VAL A 276 8.50 2.60 8.84
N THR A 277 7.45 2.33 8.07
CA THR A 277 7.40 2.70 6.66
C THR A 277 6.48 3.90 6.49
N ASP A 278 7.03 4.99 6.00
CA ASP A 278 6.32 6.17 5.54
C ASP A 278 5.87 5.94 4.10
N ILE A 279 4.56 6.01 3.84
CA ILE A 279 3.99 5.73 2.53
C ILE A 279 3.24 6.95 2.03
N LYS A 280 3.72 7.51 0.92
CA LYS A 280 3.08 8.63 0.24
C LYS A 280 2.45 8.15 -1.06
N VAL A 281 1.16 8.45 -1.21
CA VAL A 281 0.37 8.08 -2.39
C VAL A 281 -0.13 9.33 -3.10
N THR A 282 -0.09 9.29 -4.43
CA THR A 282 -0.70 10.27 -5.33
C THR A 282 -1.50 9.52 -6.40
N ASP A 283 -2.18 10.23 -7.30
CA ASP A 283 -2.87 9.59 -8.43
C ASP A 283 -1.94 8.73 -9.30
N THR A 284 -0.65 9.09 -9.35
CA THR A 284 0.32 8.49 -10.28
C THR A 284 1.53 7.84 -9.60
N SER A 285 1.63 7.89 -8.27
CA SER A 285 2.75 7.30 -7.55
C SER A 285 2.36 6.71 -6.20
N TYR A 286 3.03 5.61 -5.82
CA TYR A 286 2.96 4.97 -4.52
C TYR A 286 4.40 4.80 -4.01
N THR A 287 4.83 5.68 -3.12
CA THR A 287 6.21 5.73 -2.62
C THR A 287 6.27 5.21 -1.20
N MET A 288 7.14 4.24 -0.95
CA MET A 288 7.39 3.64 0.37
C MET A 288 8.82 3.95 0.79
N LYS A 289 8.99 4.51 1.99
CA LYS A 289 10.28 4.75 2.62
C LYS A 289 10.29 4.12 4.00
N THR A 290 11.09 3.09 4.16
CA THR A 290 11.24 2.43 5.46
C THR A 290 12.44 2.98 6.20
N TYR A 291 12.20 3.36 7.44
CA TYR A 291 13.20 3.93 8.34
C TYR A 291 13.36 3.08 9.60
N TYR A 292 14.55 3.12 10.19
CA TYR A 292 14.69 2.72 11.57
C TYR A 292 14.07 3.78 12.48
N ALA A 293 13.19 3.36 13.38
CA ALA A 293 12.39 4.29 14.18
C ALA A 293 13.20 5.06 15.24
N ASP A 294 14.40 4.60 15.58
CA ASP A 294 15.25 5.18 16.64
C ASP A 294 16.08 6.38 16.14
N ASP A 295 16.58 6.38 14.89
CA ASP A 295 17.45 7.44 14.37
C ASP A 295 17.02 8.00 13.02
N LEU A 296 15.93 7.47 12.43
CA LEU A 296 15.43 7.82 11.10
C LEU A 296 16.42 7.60 9.96
N SER A 297 17.41 6.75 10.15
CA SER A 297 18.22 6.30 9.02
C SER A 297 17.37 5.47 8.05
N LEU A 298 17.50 5.77 6.75
CA LEU A 298 16.75 5.11 5.69
C LEU A 298 17.24 3.68 5.52
N LEU A 299 16.32 2.71 5.63
CA LEU A 299 16.58 1.30 5.37
C LEU A 299 16.37 0.95 3.89
N ASP A 300 15.25 1.40 3.33
CA ASP A 300 14.86 1.11 1.94
C ASP A 300 13.90 2.18 1.40
N GLU A 301 13.93 2.36 0.08
CA GLU A 301 13.00 3.24 -0.63
C GLU A 301 12.59 2.58 -1.94
N PHE A 302 11.28 2.62 -2.22
CA PHE A 302 10.75 2.11 -3.49
C PHE A 302 9.51 2.88 -3.92
N THR A 303 9.42 3.18 -5.23
CA THR A 303 8.26 3.88 -5.80
C THR A 303 7.68 3.10 -6.98
N ILE A 304 6.36 2.93 -6.96
CA ILE A 304 5.58 2.47 -8.11
C ILE A 304 4.97 3.70 -8.77
N TYR A 305 5.20 3.87 -10.07
CA TYR A 305 4.54 4.88 -10.90
C TYR A 305 3.46 4.25 -11.77
N LYS A 306 2.28 4.86 -11.81
CA LYS A 306 1.21 4.60 -12.79
C LYS A 306 1.03 5.85 -13.63
N ALA A 307 1.49 5.84 -14.86
CA ALA A 307 1.33 6.98 -15.75
C ALA A 307 -0.07 6.97 -16.39
N ASP A 308 -0.78 8.10 -16.33
CA ASP A 308 -2.08 8.28 -16.94
C ASP A 308 -1.91 8.83 -18.36
N ASN A 309 -2.14 8.00 -19.37
CA ASN A 309 -2.04 8.37 -20.77
C ASN A 309 -3.34 8.89 -21.39
N THR A 310 -4.42 9.01 -20.61
CA THR A 310 -5.77 9.33 -21.09
C THR A 310 -5.81 10.66 -21.83
N ALA A 311 -5.16 11.70 -21.33
CA ALA A 311 -5.14 13.01 -21.95
C ALA A 311 -4.48 12.98 -23.32
N LEU A 312 -3.32 12.33 -23.45
CA LEU A 312 -2.60 12.16 -24.72
C LEU A 312 -3.41 11.33 -25.71
N LEU A 313 -3.98 10.20 -25.26
CA LEU A 313 -4.82 9.34 -26.09
C LEU A 313 -6.05 10.07 -26.62
N ASN A 314 -6.73 10.84 -25.78
CA ASN A 314 -7.89 11.64 -26.18
C ASN A 314 -7.51 12.69 -27.23
N LYS A 315 -6.37 13.36 -27.06
CA LYS A 315 -5.89 14.38 -28.02
C LYS A 315 -5.54 13.74 -29.38
N ILE A 316 -4.86 12.61 -29.39
CA ILE A 316 -4.58 11.85 -30.63
C ILE A 316 -5.88 11.49 -31.34
N ASN A 317 -6.86 10.96 -30.61
CA ASN A 317 -8.16 10.56 -31.19
C ASN A 317 -8.94 11.78 -31.73
N GLU A 318 -8.96 12.90 -31.01
CA GLU A 318 -9.55 14.16 -31.44
C GLU A 318 -8.95 14.57 -32.80
N LEU A 319 -7.61 14.67 -32.89
CA LEU A 319 -6.92 15.11 -34.10
C LEU A 319 -7.12 14.17 -35.29
N LYS A 320 -7.12 12.85 -35.06
CA LYS A 320 -7.43 11.87 -36.12
C LYS A 320 -8.86 12.01 -36.66
N ASN A 321 -9.82 12.30 -35.80
CA ASN A 321 -11.23 12.47 -36.20
C ASN A 321 -11.47 13.78 -36.98
N MET A 322 -10.53 14.73 -36.95
CA MET A 322 -10.63 15.96 -37.75
C MET A 322 -10.39 15.74 -39.26
N ASN A 323 -9.88 14.58 -39.66
CA ASN A 323 -9.59 14.20 -41.05
C ASN A 323 -8.75 15.28 -41.78
N LEU A 324 -7.71 15.80 -41.13
CA LEU A 324 -6.80 16.79 -41.70
C LEU A 324 -6.07 16.18 -42.90
N SER A 325 -5.88 17.00 -43.95
CA SER A 325 -5.16 16.59 -45.19
C SER A 325 -3.87 17.34 -45.35
N GLU A 326 -2.77 16.67 -45.67
CA GLU A 326 -1.47 17.28 -45.98
C GLU A 326 -1.56 18.38 -47.05
N SER A 327 -2.44 18.17 -48.06
CA SER A 327 -2.65 19.12 -49.16
C SER A 327 -3.15 20.50 -48.72
N ASP A 328 -3.73 20.59 -47.53
CA ASP A 328 -4.36 21.83 -47.03
C ASP A 328 -3.38 22.71 -46.25
N TYR A 329 -2.15 22.25 -46.02
CA TYR A 329 -1.17 22.91 -45.17
C TYR A 329 0.20 23.04 -45.83
N THR A 330 1.01 23.96 -45.35
CA THR A 330 2.40 24.09 -45.80
C THR A 330 3.20 22.85 -45.41
N LYS A 331 4.14 22.44 -46.27
CA LYS A 331 4.95 21.25 -46.10
C LYS A 331 5.67 21.20 -44.74
N ASP A 332 6.22 22.33 -44.29
CA ASP A 332 6.99 22.35 -43.05
C ASP A 332 6.09 22.25 -41.80
N SER A 333 4.94 22.95 -41.80
CA SER A 333 4.00 22.87 -40.68
C SER A 333 3.33 21.49 -40.60
N TRP A 334 2.98 20.90 -41.74
CA TRP A 334 2.42 19.54 -41.78
C TRP A 334 3.44 18.50 -41.30
N LYS A 335 4.71 18.62 -41.73
CA LYS A 335 5.75 17.71 -41.29
C LYS A 335 5.92 17.74 -39.77
N SER A 336 5.98 18.93 -39.17
CA SER A 336 6.10 19.06 -37.72
C SER A 336 4.94 18.44 -36.98
N PHE A 337 3.71 18.62 -37.46
CA PHE A 337 2.51 18.02 -36.90
C PHE A 337 2.51 16.49 -37.05
N SER A 338 2.81 15.97 -38.24
CA SER A 338 2.86 14.55 -38.52
C SER A 338 3.92 13.82 -37.68
N ASP A 339 5.09 14.43 -37.52
CA ASP A 339 6.17 13.89 -36.68
C ASP A 339 5.75 13.85 -35.20
N ALA A 340 5.15 14.94 -34.67
CA ALA A 340 4.65 14.98 -33.30
C ALA A 340 3.54 13.96 -33.04
N LEU A 341 2.60 13.78 -33.96
CA LEU A 341 1.53 12.79 -33.85
C LEU A 341 2.11 11.36 -33.85
N THR A 342 3.06 11.07 -34.75
CA THR A 342 3.71 9.76 -34.79
C THR A 342 4.48 9.47 -33.49
N SER A 343 5.25 10.45 -33.00
CA SER A 343 5.99 10.31 -31.74
C SER A 343 5.06 10.07 -30.55
N ALA A 344 3.90 10.75 -30.50
CA ALA A 344 2.90 10.55 -29.47
C ALA A 344 2.28 9.14 -29.51
N GLU A 345 2.00 8.63 -30.71
CA GLU A 345 1.49 7.27 -30.90
C GLU A 345 2.50 6.19 -30.51
N GLU A 346 3.79 6.43 -30.77
CA GLU A 346 4.87 5.51 -30.36
C GLU A 346 5.06 5.54 -28.83
N LEU A 347 4.97 6.72 -28.20
CA LEU A 347 5.08 6.86 -26.76
C LEU A 347 3.97 6.09 -26.03
N LEU A 348 2.74 6.07 -26.55
CA LEU A 348 1.64 5.30 -25.96
C LEU A 348 1.88 3.78 -25.97
N LYS A 349 2.82 3.27 -26.76
CA LYS A 349 3.20 1.85 -26.81
C LYS A 349 4.36 1.53 -25.86
N ASN A 350 4.98 2.55 -25.26
CA ASN A 350 6.11 2.37 -24.36
C ASN A 350 5.60 2.13 -22.93
N SER A 351 5.79 0.92 -22.42
CA SER A 351 5.42 0.56 -21.03
C SER A 351 6.19 1.35 -19.96
N ASP A 352 7.38 1.85 -20.29
CA ASP A 352 8.22 2.64 -19.38
C ASP A 352 7.96 4.16 -19.51
N ALA A 353 6.91 4.58 -20.24
CA ALA A 353 6.56 6.00 -20.39
C ALA A 353 6.17 6.60 -19.03
N THR A 354 6.89 7.62 -18.61
CA THR A 354 6.59 8.36 -17.38
C THR A 354 5.52 9.42 -17.62
N GLN A 355 4.89 9.94 -16.56
CA GLN A 355 3.91 11.02 -16.66
C GLN A 355 4.52 12.26 -17.35
N ASP A 356 5.76 12.64 -16.96
CA ASP A 356 6.44 13.78 -17.59
C ASP A 356 6.63 13.60 -19.10
N MET A 357 6.93 12.39 -19.57
CA MET A 357 7.05 12.08 -21.00
C MET A 357 5.71 12.23 -21.71
N LEU A 358 4.62 11.75 -21.12
CA LEU A 358 3.27 11.84 -21.66
C LEU A 358 2.79 13.30 -21.72
N ASP A 359 3.03 14.08 -20.66
CA ASP A 359 2.65 15.49 -20.59
C ASP A 359 3.44 16.34 -21.59
N ALA A 360 4.75 16.10 -21.71
CA ALA A 360 5.59 16.75 -22.72
C ALA A 360 5.12 16.44 -24.15
N SER A 361 4.83 15.18 -24.44
CA SER A 361 4.33 14.75 -25.75
C SER A 361 2.95 15.34 -26.07
N LEU A 362 2.07 15.47 -25.08
CA LEU A 362 0.79 16.15 -25.23
C LEU A 362 0.97 17.62 -25.61
N LEU A 363 1.86 18.31 -24.90
CA LEU A 363 2.17 19.72 -25.16
C LEU A 363 2.77 19.91 -26.56
N ASP A 364 3.72 19.06 -26.95
CA ASP A 364 4.35 19.10 -28.26
C ASP A 364 3.33 18.87 -29.39
N LEU A 365 2.44 17.88 -29.22
CA LEU A 365 1.38 17.58 -30.19
C LEU A 365 0.37 18.74 -30.30
N GLN A 366 -0.04 19.34 -29.19
CA GLN A 366 -0.91 20.52 -29.17
C GLN A 366 -0.25 21.70 -29.89
N THR A 367 1.00 21.99 -29.57
CA THR A 367 1.78 23.08 -30.16
C THR A 367 1.96 22.88 -31.66
N ALA A 368 2.28 21.67 -32.11
CA ALA A 368 2.44 21.36 -33.53
C ALA A 368 1.12 21.52 -34.30
N TYR A 369 -0.01 21.14 -33.70
CA TYR A 369 -1.34 21.32 -34.27
C TYR A 369 -1.72 22.79 -34.38
N GLU A 370 -1.50 23.61 -33.34
CA GLU A 370 -1.80 25.03 -33.31
C GLU A 370 -0.95 25.84 -34.34
N ASN A 371 0.26 25.36 -34.66
CA ASN A 371 1.17 25.94 -35.63
C ASN A 371 0.96 25.45 -37.07
N LEU A 372 -0.12 24.72 -37.35
CA LEU A 372 -0.47 24.37 -38.74
C LEU A 372 -0.83 25.59 -39.56
N VAL A 373 -0.11 25.79 -40.69
CA VAL A 373 -0.29 26.92 -41.60
C VAL A 373 -0.96 26.40 -42.88
N LYS A 374 -2.15 26.91 -43.20
CA LYS A 374 -2.84 26.58 -44.47
C LYS A 374 -2.07 27.06 -45.68
N THR A 375 -2.12 26.27 -46.75
CA THR A 375 -1.72 26.74 -48.09
C THR A 375 -2.79 27.69 -48.63
N ASP A 376 -2.38 28.77 -49.31
CA ASP A 376 -3.27 29.70 -50.00
C ASP A 376 -4.04 29.04 -51.15
#